data_635ec458cd31b21551a305f78be34233
#
_entry.id   635ec458cd31b21551a305f78be34233
#
_cell.length_a   1.000
_cell.length_b   1.000
_cell.length_c   1.000
_cell.angle_alpha   90.00
_cell.angle_beta   90.00
_cell.angle_gamma   90.00
#
_symmetry.space_group_name_H-M   'P 1'
#
loop_
_entity.id
_entity.type
_entity.pdbx_description
1 polymer ?
#
loop_
_entity_poly.entity_id
_entity_poly.type
_entity_poly.pdbx_seq_one_letter_code
_entity_poly.pdbx_strand_id
1 'polypeptide(L)'
;MRSRALAFGCLLLGSALALVGGAQPWWRATGEGVVLRFTGTQATGGLSQALAIVALAGTLLMLALRTRGRRVVGAVLLLVGVGLAMLGGLGLQPNADAVGSEVHGVGLAAFQLSATVWPWVFAVSGALVAIGGALTMITAGTWPARSNRFQPGQSKAEVPASEDPAELWKAMDAGADPTTDRASEIARRRTEEE
;
A
#
# COMPACT_ATOMS: atom_id res chain seq x y z
N MET A 1 13.35 6.43 -10.48
CA MET A 1 13.10 6.86 -9.07
C MET A 1 11.87 7.77 -8.93
N ARG A 2 11.60 8.67 -9.88
CA ARG A 2 10.45 9.62 -9.83
C ARG A 2 9.07 8.93 -9.77
N SER A 3 8.83 7.89 -10.57
CA SER A 3 7.54 7.18 -10.60
C SER A 3 7.16 6.53 -9.26
N ARG A 4 8.13 5.97 -8.54
CA ARG A 4 7.92 5.40 -7.20
C ARG A 4 7.53 6.48 -6.18
N ALA A 5 8.25 7.60 -6.17
CA ALA A 5 7.95 8.70 -5.26
C ALA A 5 6.57 9.31 -5.54
N LEU A 6 6.20 9.47 -6.82
CA LEU A 6 4.88 9.95 -7.22
C LEU A 6 3.76 8.98 -6.78
N ALA A 7 3.92 7.67 -7.04
CA ALA A 7 2.92 6.69 -6.63
C ALA A 7 2.70 6.69 -5.10
N PHE A 8 3.79 6.66 -4.33
CA PHE A 8 3.72 6.72 -2.86
C PHE A 8 3.16 8.06 -2.37
N GLY A 9 3.55 9.17 -2.96
CA GLY A 9 3.03 10.50 -2.62
C GLY A 9 1.53 10.58 -2.82
N CYS A 10 1.01 10.12 -3.97
CA CYS A 10 -0.42 10.08 -4.25
C CYS A 10 -1.18 9.19 -3.27
N LEU A 11 -0.64 8.00 -2.95
CA LEU A 11 -1.27 7.06 -2.03
C LEU A 11 -1.31 7.61 -0.59
N LEU A 12 -0.19 8.13 -0.08
CA LEU A 12 -0.13 8.69 1.28
C LEU A 12 -1.00 9.93 1.41
N LEU A 13 -0.89 10.87 0.47
CA LEU A 13 -1.69 12.09 0.49
C LEU A 13 -3.17 11.78 0.33
N GLY A 14 -3.53 10.90 -0.62
CA GLY A 14 -4.90 10.48 -0.85
C GLY A 14 -5.51 9.79 0.37
N SER A 15 -4.82 8.82 0.98
CA SER A 15 -5.33 8.11 2.16
C SER A 15 -5.43 9.01 3.39
N ALA A 16 -4.48 9.93 3.61
CA ALA A 16 -4.54 10.90 4.70
C ALA A 16 -5.71 11.88 4.52
N LEU A 17 -5.90 12.42 3.30
CA LEU A 17 -7.04 13.27 2.97
C LEU A 17 -8.37 12.54 3.10
N ALA A 18 -8.44 11.24 2.74
CA ALA A 18 -9.65 10.44 2.92
C ALA A 18 -10.02 10.28 4.39
N LEU A 19 -9.03 10.00 5.27
CA LEU A 19 -9.27 9.90 6.71
C LEU A 19 -9.81 11.21 7.29
N VAL A 20 -9.17 12.32 6.96
CA VAL A 20 -9.59 13.65 7.41
C VAL A 20 -10.95 14.00 6.83
N GLY A 21 -11.15 13.83 5.51
CA GLY A 21 -12.38 14.18 4.82
C GLY A 21 -13.59 13.37 5.29
N GLY A 22 -13.41 12.07 5.61
CA GLY A 22 -14.48 11.23 6.16
C GLY A 22 -14.95 11.65 7.56
N ALA A 23 -14.06 12.24 8.37
CA ALA A 23 -14.36 12.74 9.70
C ALA A 23 -15.01 14.14 9.70
N GLN A 24 -14.95 14.86 8.57
CA GLN A 24 -15.51 16.21 8.47
C GLN A 24 -17.03 16.19 8.22
N PRO A 25 -17.74 17.29 8.54
CA PRO A 25 -19.18 17.40 8.30
C PRO A 25 -19.47 17.51 6.80
N TRP A 26 -20.10 16.49 6.24
CA TRP A 26 -20.53 16.46 4.82
C TRP A 26 -21.86 17.20 4.63
N TRP A 27 -22.75 17.13 5.64
CA TRP A 27 -24.08 17.71 5.59
C TRP A 27 -24.33 18.59 6.79
N ARG A 28 -25.07 19.68 6.55
CA ARG A 28 -25.64 20.55 7.58
C ARG A 28 -27.15 20.52 7.45
N ALA A 29 -27.82 20.18 8.52
CA ALA A 29 -29.28 20.26 8.61
C ALA A 29 -29.64 21.47 9.46
N THR A 30 -30.36 22.42 8.90
CA THR A 30 -30.78 23.65 9.59
C THR A 30 -32.31 23.64 9.70
N GLY A 31 -32.83 23.78 10.90
CA GLY A 31 -34.26 23.87 11.20
C GLY A 31 -34.55 24.39 12.57
N GLU A 32 -35.61 25.19 12.73
CA GLU A 32 -36.14 25.71 14.00
C GLU A 32 -35.09 26.25 15.00
N GLY A 33 -34.04 26.94 14.49
CA GLY A 33 -32.94 27.48 15.31
C GLY A 33 -31.86 26.49 15.73
N VAL A 34 -31.94 25.22 15.24
CA VAL A 34 -30.95 24.17 15.52
C VAL A 34 -30.15 23.88 14.22
N VAL A 35 -28.83 23.73 14.36
CA VAL A 35 -27.93 23.32 13.28
C VAL A 35 -27.28 21.98 13.66
N LEU A 36 -27.64 20.93 12.94
CA LEU A 36 -27.05 19.62 13.07
C LEU A 36 -25.97 19.44 11.99
N ARG A 37 -24.90 18.71 12.33
CA ARG A 37 -23.78 18.41 11.42
C ARG A 37 -23.60 16.90 11.32
N PHE A 38 -23.67 16.37 10.12
CA PHE A 38 -23.47 14.94 9.84
C PHE A 38 -22.14 14.74 9.15
N THR A 39 -21.27 13.95 9.75
CA THR A 39 -19.96 13.60 9.20
C THR A 39 -20.10 12.61 8.03
N GLY A 40 -19.05 12.48 7.21
CA GLY A 40 -19.02 11.47 6.14
C GLY A 40 -19.17 10.05 6.70
N THR A 41 -18.63 9.78 7.87
CA THR A 41 -18.78 8.49 8.56
C THR A 41 -20.23 8.20 8.92
N GLN A 42 -20.97 9.16 9.45
CA GLN A 42 -22.39 9.01 9.74
C GLN A 42 -23.25 8.89 8.48
N ALA A 43 -22.96 9.69 7.45
CA ALA A 43 -23.70 9.66 6.19
C ALA A 43 -23.54 8.33 5.42
N THR A 44 -22.40 7.64 5.61
CA THR A 44 -22.07 6.39 4.89
C THR A 44 -22.17 5.14 5.78
N GLY A 45 -22.68 5.27 7.02
CA GLY A 45 -22.73 4.13 7.96
C GLY A 45 -21.34 3.55 8.30
N GLY A 46 -20.31 4.40 8.35
CA GLY A 46 -18.93 3.98 8.66
C GLY A 46 -18.10 3.55 7.45
N LEU A 47 -18.70 3.36 6.27
CA LEU A 47 -18.01 2.84 5.09
C LEU A 47 -16.88 3.75 4.60
N SER A 48 -17.07 5.07 4.65
CA SER A 48 -16.04 6.05 4.27
C SER A 48 -14.77 5.90 5.11
N GLN A 49 -14.94 5.76 6.41
CA GLN A 49 -13.81 5.61 7.35
C GLN A 49 -13.11 4.25 7.17
N ALA A 50 -13.89 3.16 7.00
CA ALA A 50 -13.34 1.83 6.79
C ALA A 50 -12.47 1.77 5.53
N LEU A 51 -12.95 2.29 4.40
CA LEU A 51 -12.20 2.33 3.15
C LEU A 51 -10.93 3.21 3.25
N ALA A 52 -11.01 4.34 3.95
CA ALA A 52 -9.86 5.21 4.17
C ALA A 52 -8.76 4.51 4.99
N ILE A 53 -9.14 3.75 6.03
CA ILE A 53 -8.21 2.93 6.82
C ILE A 53 -7.58 1.84 5.96
N VAL A 54 -8.38 1.14 5.13
CA VAL A 54 -7.87 0.12 4.21
C VAL A 54 -6.89 0.72 3.19
N ALA A 55 -7.17 1.92 2.67
CA ALA A 55 -6.27 2.62 1.76
C ALA A 55 -4.93 2.94 2.43
N LEU A 56 -4.94 3.44 3.67
CA LEU A 56 -3.73 3.74 4.42
C LEU A 56 -2.94 2.46 4.75
N ALA A 57 -3.62 1.44 5.28
CA ALA A 57 -3.00 0.16 5.62
C ALA A 57 -2.37 -0.51 4.39
N GLY A 58 -3.08 -0.52 3.24
CA GLY A 58 -2.56 -1.04 1.98
C GLY A 58 -1.34 -0.25 1.48
N THR A 59 -1.33 1.07 1.65
CA THR A 59 -0.19 1.92 1.31
C THR A 59 1.04 1.57 2.14
N LEU A 60 0.88 1.36 3.45
CA LEU A 60 1.96 0.95 4.35
C LEU A 60 2.43 -0.48 4.05
N LEU A 61 1.50 -1.39 3.76
CA LEU A 61 1.81 -2.78 3.39
C LEU A 61 2.71 -2.86 2.15
N MET A 62 2.58 -1.94 1.20
CA MET A 62 3.45 -1.89 0.01
C MET A 62 4.94 -1.76 0.35
N LEU A 63 5.30 -1.20 1.52
CA LEU A 63 6.69 -1.07 1.94
C LEU A 63 7.34 -2.43 2.22
N ALA A 64 6.54 -3.40 2.71
CA ALA A 64 7.00 -4.73 3.06
C ALA A 64 7.01 -5.71 1.88
N LEU A 65 6.21 -5.46 0.84
CA LEU A 65 5.96 -6.41 -0.24
C LEU A 65 7.03 -6.39 -1.34
N ARG A 66 7.25 -7.57 -1.96
CA ARG A 66 8.02 -7.74 -3.20
C ARG A 66 7.20 -7.30 -4.42
N THR A 67 7.83 -7.22 -5.60
CA THR A 67 7.25 -6.70 -6.84
C THR A 67 5.86 -7.29 -7.19
N ARG A 68 5.69 -8.62 -7.07
CA ARG A 68 4.38 -9.26 -7.36
C ARG A 68 3.31 -8.83 -6.38
N GLY A 69 3.61 -8.83 -5.08
CA GLY A 69 2.69 -8.38 -4.04
C GLY A 69 2.31 -6.91 -4.18
N ARG A 70 3.26 -6.04 -4.57
CA ARG A 70 2.99 -4.62 -4.86
C ARG A 70 1.99 -4.43 -5.99
N ARG A 71 2.04 -5.24 -7.04
CA ARG A 71 1.05 -5.17 -8.15
C ARG A 71 -0.34 -5.53 -7.67
N VAL A 72 -0.47 -6.60 -6.89
CA VAL A 72 -1.77 -7.04 -6.34
C VAL A 72 -2.34 -5.97 -5.42
N VAL A 73 -1.55 -5.47 -4.45
CA VAL A 73 -2.01 -4.41 -3.55
C VAL A 73 -2.28 -3.11 -4.32
N GLY A 74 -1.51 -2.79 -5.37
CA GLY A 74 -1.79 -1.67 -6.27
C GLY A 74 -3.15 -1.77 -6.95
N ALA A 75 -3.53 -2.97 -7.44
CA ALA A 75 -4.85 -3.22 -8.02
C ALA A 75 -5.98 -3.09 -6.98
N VAL A 76 -5.78 -3.61 -5.76
CA VAL A 76 -6.74 -3.45 -4.66
C VAL A 76 -6.90 -1.97 -4.29
N LEU A 77 -5.81 -1.21 -4.18
CA LEU A 77 -5.86 0.23 -3.87
C LEU A 77 -6.50 1.05 -4.99
N LEU A 78 -6.35 0.64 -6.26
CA LEU A 78 -7.09 1.24 -7.36
C LEU A 78 -8.61 1.08 -7.15
N LEU A 79 -9.08 -0.14 -6.84
CA LEU A 79 -10.50 -0.39 -6.58
C LEU A 79 -11.02 0.36 -5.35
N VAL A 80 -10.26 0.36 -4.26
CA VAL A 80 -10.58 1.12 -3.05
C VAL A 80 -10.65 2.63 -3.36
N GLY A 81 -9.69 3.15 -4.12
CA GLY A 81 -9.68 4.56 -4.54
C GLY A 81 -10.89 4.93 -5.39
N VAL A 82 -11.31 4.07 -6.32
CA VAL A 82 -12.55 4.25 -7.10
C VAL A 82 -13.76 4.25 -6.16
N GLY A 83 -13.83 3.31 -5.22
CA GLY A 83 -14.90 3.27 -4.22
C GLY A 83 -15.00 4.55 -3.38
N LEU A 84 -13.85 5.07 -2.90
CA LEU A 84 -13.77 6.35 -2.18
C LEU A 84 -14.26 7.52 -3.05
N ALA A 85 -13.82 7.58 -4.31
CA ALA A 85 -14.22 8.64 -5.25
C ALA A 85 -15.74 8.59 -5.52
N MET A 86 -16.31 7.39 -5.70
CA MET A 86 -17.75 7.21 -5.90
C MET A 86 -18.55 7.63 -4.65
N LEU A 87 -18.13 7.20 -3.45
CA LEU A 87 -18.81 7.59 -2.20
C LEU A 87 -18.87 9.11 -2.01
N GLY A 88 -17.76 9.80 -2.28
CA GLY A 88 -17.72 11.26 -2.19
C GLY A 88 -18.54 11.93 -3.29
N GLY A 89 -18.49 11.41 -4.53
CA GLY A 89 -19.16 11.98 -5.69
C GLY A 89 -20.68 11.75 -5.70
N LEU A 90 -21.17 10.63 -5.15
CA LEU A 90 -22.60 10.31 -5.11
C LEU A 90 -23.38 11.18 -4.12
N GLY A 91 -22.72 11.91 -3.24
CA GLY A 91 -23.38 12.81 -2.30
C GLY A 91 -24.40 12.10 -1.41
N LEU A 92 -24.03 10.93 -0.88
CA LEU A 92 -24.90 10.13 -0.02
C LEU A 92 -25.41 10.97 1.14
N GLN A 93 -26.72 11.06 1.26
CA GLN A 93 -27.38 11.75 2.36
C GLN A 93 -27.43 10.84 3.60
N PRO A 94 -27.38 11.42 4.81
CA PRO A 94 -27.60 10.65 6.03
C PRO A 94 -28.99 10.01 5.99
N ASN A 95 -29.07 8.73 6.35
CA ASN A 95 -30.35 8.03 6.40
C ASN A 95 -31.21 8.50 7.62
N ALA A 96 -32.49 8.15 7.60
CA ALA A 96 -33.43 8.55 8.65
C ALA A 96 -33.00 8.10 10.06
N ASP A 97 -32.34 6.93 10.14
CA ASP A 97 -31.86 6.38 11.42
C ASP A 97 -30.71 7.21 12.00
N ALA A 98 -29.79 7.71 11.16
CA ALA A 98 -28.69 8.56 11.57
C ALA A 98 -29.21 9.92 12.09
N VAL A 99 -30.30 10.42 11.53
CA VAL A 99 -30.93 11.66 12.02
C VAL A 99 -31.78 11.42 13.27
N GLY A 100 -32.52 10.30 13.31
CA GLY A 100 -33.33 9.92 14.46
C GLY A 100 -32.55 9.67 15.74
N SER A 101 -31.27 9.26 15.64
CA SER A 101 -30.37 9.09 16.80
C SER A 101 -29.95 10.43 17.43
N GLU A 102 -29.90 11.51 16.65
CA GLU A 102 -29.49 12.84 17.12
C GLU A 102 -30.69 13.69 17.62
N VAL A 103 -31.90 13.45 17.06
CA VAL A 103 -33.09 14.25 17.41
C VAL A 103 -34.30 13.33 17.61
N HIS A 104 -34.60 13.06 18.86
CA HIS A 104 -35.79 12.29 19.22
C HIS A 104 -37.08 13.09 18.90
N GLY A 105 -37.87 12.56 17.96
CA GLY A 105 -39.23 13.01 17.68
C GLY A 105 -39.41 14.08 16.61
N VAL A 106 -38.35 14.51 15.88
CA VAL A 106 -38.47 15.45 14.78
C VAL A 106 -38.07 14.75 13.46
N GLY A 107 -38.98 14.70 12.49
CA GLY A 107 -38.71 14.09 11.18
C GLY A 107 -37.76 14.94 10.32
N LEU A 108 -37.01 14.27 9.42
CA LEU A 108 -36.12 14.90 8.44
C LEU A 108 -36.76 16.01 7.60
N ALA A 109 -38.09 15.93 7.40
CA ALA A 109 -38.85 16.91 6.61
C ALA A 109 -38.84 18.33 7.21
N ALA A 110 -38.50 18.48 8.49
CA ALA A 110 -38.42 19.79 9.16
C ALA A 110 -37.05 20.48 8.97
N PHE A 111 -36.04 19.82 8.38
CA PHE A 111 -34.69 20.34 8.20
C PHE A 111 -34.34 20.57 6.73
N GLN A 112 -33.72 21.71 6.45
CA GLN A 112 -33.08 21.97 5.16
C GLN A 112 -31.65 21.39 5.18
N LEU A 113 -31.40 20.39 4.32
CA LEU A 113 -30.10 19.78 4.16
C LEU A 113 -29.26 20.55 3.14
N SER A 114 -28.09 20.99 3.55
CA SER A 114 -27.07 21.61 2.69
C SER A 114 -25.80 20.80 2.66
N ALA A 115 -25.31 20.49 1.46
CA ALA A 115 -24.02 19.84 1.29
C ALA A 115 -22.87 20.81 1.53
N THR A 116 -21.79 20.31 2.12
CA THR A 116 -20.54 21.06 2.29
C THR A 116 -19.55 20.73 1.15
N VAL A 117 -18.36 21.26 1.19
CA VAL A 117 -17.28 20.96 0.24
C VAL A 117 -16.60 19.61 0.51
N TRP A 118 -16.77 19.04 1.69
CA TRP A 118 -16.02 17.86 2.14
C TRP A 118 -16.27 16.57 1.35
N PRO A 119 -17.48 16.26 0.85
CA PRO A 119 -17.67 15.14 -0.05
C PRO A 119 -16.79 15.21 -1.29
N TRP A 120 -16.60 16.40 -1.86
CA TRP A 120 -15.73 16.62 -3.03
C TRP A 120 -14.25 16.45 -2.68
N VAL A 121 -13.81 16.94 -1.51
CA VAL A 121 -12.44 16.70 -1.02
C VAL A 121 -12.20 15.20 -0.85
N PHE A 122 -13.19 14.48 -0.32
CA PHE A 122 -13.14 13.04 -0.17
C PHE A 122 -13.12 12.31 -1.53
N ALA A 123 -13.89 12.75 -2.51
CA ALA A 123 -13.85 12.21 -3.87
C ALA A 123 -12.48 12.41 -4.54
N VAL A 124 -11.89 13.61 -4.41
CA VAL A 124 -10.54 13.89 -4.92
C VAL A 124 -9.49 13.01 -4.22
N SER A 125 -9.62 12.79 -2.92
CA SER A 125 -8.72 11.89 -2.18
C SER A 125 -8.78 10.45 -2.72
N GLY A 126 -10.00 9.97 -3.04
CA GLY A 126 -10.21 8.69 -3.69
C GLY A 126 -9.57 8.61 -5.07
N ALA A 127 -9.68 9.66 -5.87
CA ALA A 127 -9.00 9.74 -7.17
C ALA A 127 -7.47 9.67 -7.03
N LEU A 128 -6.89 10.33 -6.04
CA LEU A 128 -5.45 10.25 -5.76
C LEU A 128 -5.02 8.84 -5.38
N VAL A 129 -5.80 8.14 -4.54
CA VAL A 129 -5.53 6.73 -4.18
C VAL A 129 -5.63 5.84 -5.41
N ALA A 130 -6.65 6.02 -6.28
CA ALA A 130 -6.80 5.25 -7.50
C ALA A 130 -5.63 5.46 -8.46
N ILE A 131 -5.21 6.70 -8.69
CA ILE A 131 -4.04 7.04 -9.52
C ILE A 131 -2.77 6.41 -8.94
N GLY A 132 -2.53 6.54 -7.65
CA GLY A 132 -1.39 5.94 -6.97
C GLY A 132 -1.36 4.42 -7.06
N GLY A 133 -2.53 3.77 -6.93
CA GLY A 133 -2.72 2.33 -7.11
C GLY A 133 -2.42 1.89 -8.55
N ALA A 134 -2.95 2.59 -9.54
CA ALA A 134 -2.70 2.35 -10.97
C ALA A 134 -1.21 2.50 -11.32
N LEU A 135 -0.59 3.60 -10.88
CA LEU A 135 0.84 3.83 -11.07
C LEU A 135 1.68 2.71 -10.47
N THR A 136 1.32 2.25 -9.26
CA THR A 136 2.01 1.14 -8.62
C THR A 136 1.85 -0.16 -9.42
N MET A 137 0.64 -0.49 -9.86
CA MET A 137 0.37 -1.69 -10.66
C MET A 137 1.22 -1.74 -11.93
N ILE A 138 1.33 -0.60 -12.63
CA ILE A 138 2.05 -0.50 -13.91
C ILE A 138 3.58 -0.46 -13.68
N THR A 139 4.05 0.32 -12.71
CA THR A 139 5.48 0.62 -12.55
C THR A 139 6.21 -0.25 -11.52
N ALA A 140 5.52 -1.09 -10.74
CA ALA A 140 6.15 -1.92 -9.71
C ALA A 140 7.27 -2.84 -10.24
N GLY A 141 7.22 -3.23 -11.53
CA GLY A 141 8.23 -4.06 -12.17
C GLY A 141 9.57 -3.35 -12.42
N THR A 142 9.55 -2.03 -12.54
CA THR A 142 10.75 -1.21 -12.79
C THR A 142 11.41 -0.71 -11.50
N TRP A 143 10.81 -1.01 -10.34
CA TRP A 143 11.35 -0.56 -9.06
C TRP A 143 12.50 -1.46 -8.62
N PRO A 144 13.57 -0.91 -8.00
CA PRO A 144 14.68 -1.70 -7.53
C PRO A 144 14.18 -2.79 -6.58
N ALA A 145 14.44 -4.05 -6.92
CA ALA A 145 14.27 -5.14 -5.99
C ALA A 145 15.28 -4.95 -4.85
N ARG A 146 14.90 -5.26 -3.61
CA ARG A 146 15.88 -5.41 -2.54
C ARG A 146 16.88 -6.47 -3.02
N SER A 147 18.17 -6.08 -3.16
CA SER A 147 19.21 -7.04 -3.47
C SER A 147 19.17 -8.15 -2.43
N ASN A 148 19.05 -9.38 -2.90
CA ASN A 148 19.12 -10.57 -2.04
C ASN A 148 20.57 -10.79 -1.59
N ARG A 149 21.11 -9.89 -0.75
CA ARG A 149 22.45 -10.04 -0.18
C ARG A 149 22.62 -11.30 0.70
N PHE A 150 21.52 -11.96 1.01
CA PHE A 150 21.48 -13.16 1.83
C PHE A 150 20.83 -14.37 1.12
N GLN A 151 20.70 -14.36 -0.20
CA GLN A 151 20.51 -15.64 -0.88
C GLN A 151 21.88 -16.32 -0.90
N PRO A 152 22.03 -17.53 -0.31
CA PRO A 152 23.21 -18.34 -0.55
C PRO A 152 23.27 -18.52 -2.06
N GLY A 153 24.28 -17.94 -2.67
CA GLY A 153 24.40 -17.87 -4.11
C GLY A 153 24.54 -19.28 -4.68
N GLN A 154 23.70 -19.62 -5.62
CA GLN A 154 23.99 -20.68 -6.57
C GLN A 154 25.04 -20.17 -7.58
N SER A 155 26.11 -19.59 -7.15
CA SER A 155 27.33 -19.57 -7.93
C SER A 155 28.16 -20.72 -7.38
N LYS A 156 28.20 -21.86 -8.10
CA LYS A 156 29.38 -22.71 -8.09
C LYS A 156 30.52 -21.81 -8.53
N ALA A 157 31.11 -21.08 -7.60
CA ALA A 157 32.39 -20.43 -7.82
C ALA A 157 33.39 -21.58 -7.89
N GLU A 158 33.92 -21.85 -9.08
CA GLU A 158 35.14 -22.62 -9.22
C GLU A 158 36.18 -21.93 -8.31
N VAL A 159 36.75 -22.71 -7.39
CA VAL A 159 37.79 -22.22 -6.49
C VAL A 159 39.01 -21.91 -7.35
N PRO A 160 39.45 -20.64 -7.45
CA PRO A 160 40.67 -20.33 -8.14
C PRO A 160 41.81 -21.08 -7.43
N ALA A 161 42.67 -21.73 -8.17
CA ALA A 161 43.92 -22.35 -7.62
C ALA A 161 44.92 -21.24 -7.28
N SER A 162 44.55 -20.28 -6.43
CA SER A 162 45.43 -19.21 -5.98
C SER A 162 45.89 -19.49 -4.56
N GLU A 163 47.21 -19.30 -4.33
CA GLU A 163 47.81 -19.41 -3.02
C GLU A 163 47.58 -18.14 -2.16
N ASP A 164 46.82 -17.16 -2.67
CA ASP A 164 46.52 -15.93 -1.95
C ASP A 164 45.42 -16.19 -0.90
N PRO A 165 45.72 -16.00 0.40
CA PRO A 165 44.75 -16.20 1.46
C PRO A 165 43.47 -15.36 1.33
N ALA A 166 43.56 -14.18 0.74
CA ALA A 166 42.40 -13.29 0.55
C ALA A 166 41.41 -13.84 -0.49
N GLU A 167 41.91 -14.50 -1.53
CA GLU A 167 41.07 -15.15 -2.53
C GLU A 167 40.42 -16.45 -2.01
N LEU A 168 41.15 -17.21 -1.17
CA LEU A 168 40.58 -18.37 -0.47
C LEU A 168 39.44 -17.98 0.46
N TRP A 169 39.57 -16.91 1.24
CA TRP A 169 38.48 -16.38 2.06
C TRP A 169 37.29 -15.94 1.24
N LYS A 170 37.52 -15.27 0.14
CA LYS A 170 36.47 -14.83 -0.77
C LYS A 170 35.74 -16.02 -1.44
N ALA A 171 36.46 -17.10 -1.75
CA ALA A 171 35.87 -18.33 -2.27
C ALA A 171 35.01 -19.05 -1.19
N MET A 172 35.48 -19.08 0.05
CA MET A 172 34.72 -19.63 1.19
C MET A 172 33.46 -18.82 1.47
N ASP A 173 33.50 -17.50 1.43
CA ASP A 173 32.34 -16.63 1.54
C ASP A 173 31.33 -16.83 0.40
N ALA A 174 31.81 -17.25 -0.78
CA ALA A 174 30.98 -17.62 -1.93
C ALA A 174 30.44 -19.06 -1.83
N GLY A 175 30.77 -19.83 -0.77
CA GLY A 175 30.29 -21.19 -0.53
C GLY A 175 31.11 -22.28 -1.23
N ALA A 176 32.29 -21.97 -1.73
CA ALA A 176 33.22 -22.96 -2.27
C ALA A 176 34.04 -23.59 -1.14
N ASP A 177 34.05 -24.92 -1.05
CA ASP A 177 34.83 -25.66 -0.06
C ASP A 177 36.19 -26.05 -0.65
N PRO A 178 37.29 -25.39 -0.24
CA PRO A 178 38.63 -25.65 -0.79
C PRO A 178 39.20 -27.03 -0.37
N THR A 179 38.52 -27.76 0.50
CA THR A 179 38.97 -29.08 0.95
C THR A 179 38.53 -30.20 0.02
N THR A 180 37.44 -30.02 -0.71
CA THR A 180 36.90 -31.03 -1.64
C THR A 180 37.77 -31.22 -2.88
N ASP A 181 38.32 -30.12 -3.44
CA ASP A 181 39.15 -30.19 -4.63
C ASP A 181 40.51 -30.83 -4.34
N ARG A 182 41.11 -30.55 -3.17
CA ARG A 182 42.37 -31.14 -2.74
C ARG A 182 42.25 -32.65 -2.47
N ALA A 183 41.11 -33.10 -1.93
CA ALA A 183 40.85 -34.52 -1.71
C ALA A 183 40.71 -35.30 -3.05
N SER A 184 40.06 -34.68 -4.05
CA SER A 184 39.88 -35.28 -5.38
C SER A 184 41.18 -35.34 -6.16
N GLU A 185 42.09 -34.37 -6.01
CA GLU A 185 43.39 -34.34 -6.66
C GLU A 185 44.38 -35.35 -6.03
N ILE A 186 44.35 -35.51 -4.70
CA ILE A 186 45.13 -36.55 -4.03
C ILE A 186 44.67 -37.96 -4.44
N ALA A 187 43.36 -38.15 -4.58
CA ALA A 187 42.81 -39.43 -5.03
C ALA A 187 43.26 -39.76 -6.46
N ARG A 188 43.28 -38.77 -7.39
CA ARG A 188 43.74 -38.96 -8.76
C ARG A 188 45.24 -39.33 -8.85
N ARG A 189 46.11 -38.66 -8.09
CA ARG A 189 47.56 -38.98 -8.07
C ARG A 189 47.85 -40.40 -7.58
N ARG A 190 47.05 -40.90 -6.61
CA ARG A 190 47.21 -42.28 -6.14
C ARG A 190 46.87 -43.33 -7.19
N THR A 191 45.88 -43.04 -8.07
CA THR A 191 45.51 -43.99 -9.14
C THR A 191 46.44 -43.93 -10.35
N GLU A 192 47.30 -42.92 -10.46
CA GLU A 192 48.31 -42.81 -11.54
C GLU A 192 49.65 -43.45 -11.12
N GLU A 193 49.89 -43.75 -9.82
CA GLU A 193 51.10 -44.36 -9.30
C GLU A 193 50.99 -45.87 -9.11
N GLU A 194 49.81 -46.53 -9.35
CA GLU A 194 49.61 -47.98 -9.33
C GLU A 194 49.57 -48.52 -10.77
#